data_fe3a953792a497b95b8186bae8190188
#
_entry.id   fe3a953792a497b95b8186bae8190188
#
_cell.length_a   1.000
_cell.length_b   1.000
_cell.length_c   1.000
_cell.angle_alpha   90.00
_cell.angle_beta   90.00
_cell.angle_gamma   90.00
#
_symmetry.space_group_name_H-M   'P 1'
#
loop_
_entity.id
_entity.type
_entity.pdbx_description
1 polymer ?
#
loop_
_entity_poly.entity_id
_entity_poly.type
_entity_poly.pdbx_seq_one_letter_code
_entity_poly.pdbx_strand_id
1 'polypeptide(L)'
;MIILTTTDDNEVCIPKNMILYAREDKTDGCTIILLKEKQCLKVKETPREIKSLCLTNKKQEEESAKLLCSRQLIQNTPYIKLEYANKSGQVTFNILSATSTSYAKIINIYVPSDFRRKGIGTKLLEEAENKLRQYGVYNVDITFPKITNLDWIQHWLERKGYTLRNTFDSFDVCLSKRL
;
A
#
# COMPACT_ATOMS: atom_id res chain seq x y z
N MET A 1 -4.65 -10.93 -9.80
CA MET A 1 -4.97 -11.55 -11.10
C MET A 1 -3.80 -12.42 -11.53
N ILE A 2 -4.03 -13.49 -12.26
CA ILE A 2 -2.98 -14.26 -12.94
C ILE A 2 -3.20 -14.21 -14.44
N ILE A 3 -2.13 -14.26 -15.21
CA ILE A 3 -2.16 -14.35 -16.67
C ILE A 3 -1.84 -15.81 -17.01
N LEU A 4 -2.67 -16.42 -17.82
CA LEU A 4 -2.51 -17.79 -18.29
C LEU A 4 -2.64 -17.83 -19.81
N THR A 5 -1.99 -18.80 -20.44
CA THR A 5 -2.00 -18.98 -21.89
C THR A 5 -2.99 -20.10 -22.25
N THR A 6 -4.00 -19.79 -23.04
CA THR A 6 -4.92 -20.81 -23.54
C THR A 6 -4.23 -21.74 -24.54
N THR A 7 -4.84 -22.86 -24.81
CA THR A 7 -4.33 -23.82 -25.84
C THR A 7 -4.23 -23.19 -27.22
N ASP A 8 -4.97 -22.12 -27.49
CA ASP A 8 -4.99 -21.39 -28.77
C ASP A 8 -4.02 -20.18 -28.77
N ASP A 9 -3.04 -20.17 -27.87
CA ASP A 9 -2.00 -19.12 -27.72
C ASP A 9 -2.52 -17.72 -27.33
N ASN A 10 -3.74 -17.62 -26.79
CA ASN A 10 -4.27 -16.36 -26.27
C ASN A 10 -3.96 -16.21 -24.78
N GLU A 11 -3.57 -15.00 -24.38
CA GLU A 11 -3.42 -14.67 -22.96
C GLU A 11 -4.79 -14.35 -22.34
N VAL A 12 -5.06 -14.93 -21.18
CA VAL A 12 -6.29 -14.71 -20.41
C VAL A 12 -5.95 -14.25 -19.01
N CYS A 13 -6.52 -13.14 -18.59
CA CYS A 13 -6.38 -12.62 -17.23
C CYS A 13 -7.52 -13.14 -16.34
N ILE A 14 -7.20 -13.93 -15.32
CA ILE A 14 -8.18 -14.52 -14.42
C ILE A 14 -7.96 -14.01 -12.98
N PRO A 15 -9.01 -13.51 -12.31
CA PRO A 15 -8.95 -13.27 -10.88
C PRO A 15 -8.72 -14.59 -10.13
N LYS A 16 -7.74 -14.63 -9.22
CA LYS A 16 -7.38 -15.86 -8.49
C LYS A 16 -8.51 -16.49 -7.72
N ASN A 17 -9.38 -15.64 -7.13
CA ASN A 17 -10.55 -16.05 -6.38
C ASN A 17 -11.65 -16.69 -7.25
N MET A 18 -11.53 -16.61 -8.58
CA MET A 18 -12.42 -17.27 -9.52
C MET A 18 -12.02 -18.72 -9.80
N ILE A 19 -10.77 -19.10 -9.57
CA ILE A 19 -10.28 -20.47 -9.82
C ILE A 19 -10.72 -21.36 -8.65
N LEU A 20 -11.54 -22.35 -8.95
CA LEU A 20 -11.98 -23.37 -8.00
C LEU A 20 -11.03 -24.57 -7.99
N TYR A 21 -10.58 -24.95 -9.17
CA TYR A 21 -9.84 -26.19 -9.34
C TYR A 21 -9.02 -26.15 -10.63
N ALA A 22 -7.84 -26.78 -10.64
CA ALA A 22 -7.01 -27.00 -11.81
C ALA A 22 -6.55 -28.47 -11.83
N ARG A 23 -6.71 -29.14 -12.95
CA ARG A 23 -6.26 -30.53 -13.15
C ARG A 23 -5.63 -30.70 -14.51
N GLU A 24 -4.72 -31.64 -14.61
CA GLU A 24 -4.16 -32.07 -15.89
C GLU A 24 -5.20 -32.86 -16.72
N ASP A 25 -5.34 -32.50 -17.98
CA ASP A 25 -6.10 -33.28 -18.95
C ASP A 25 -5.16 -34.34 -19.54
N LYS A 26 -5.44 -35.58 -19.21
CA LYS A 26 -4.59 -36.73 -19.67
C LYS A 26 -4.62 -36.98 -21.17
N THR A 27 -5.61 -36.44 -21.86
CA THR A 27 -5.77 -36.64 -23.31
C THR A 27 -4.94 -35.66 -24.12
N ASP A 28 -4.90 -34.40 -23.72
CA ASP A 28 -4.30 -33.33 -24.51
C ASP A 28 -3.03 -32.76 -23.89
N GLY A 29 -2.64 -33.24 -22.68
CA GLY A 29 -1.49 -32.74 -21.93
C GLY A 29 -1.60 -31.27 -21.46
N CYS A 30 -2.79 -30.69 -21.55
CA CYS A 30 -3.10 -29.34 -21.07
C CYS A 30 -3.68 -29.36 -19.65
N THR A 31 -3.86 -28.20 -19.04
CA THR A 31 -4.55 -28.09 -17.76
C THR A 31 -5.95 -27.54 -17.95
N ILE A 32 -6.93 -28.20 -17.35
CA ILE A 32 -8.29 -27.72 -17.27
C ILE A 32 -8.47 -26.95 -15.97
N ILE A 33 -8.90 -25.70 -16.08
CA ILE A 33 -9.26 -24.85 -14.95
C ILE A 33 -10.78 -24.75 -14.86
N LEU A 34 -11.33 -25.04 -13.69
CA LEU A 34 -12.73 -24.79 -13.38
C LEU A 34 -12.87 -23.45 -12.64
N LEU A 35 -13.68 -22.56 -13.17
CA LEU A 35 -13.99 -21.27 -12.59
C LEU A 35 -15.30 -21.32 -11.80
N LYS A 36 -15.49 -20.36 -10.88
CA LYS A 36 -16.70 -20.25 -10.03
C LYS A 36 -18.01 -20.19 -10.82
N GLU A 37 -17.98 -19.63 -12.01
CA GLU A 37 -19.16 -19.53 -12.89
C GLU A 37 -19.42 -20.83 -13.68
N LYS A 38 -18.83 -21.95 -13.26
CA LYS A 38 -18.91 -23.26 -13.93
C LYS A 38 -18.32 -23.28 -15.35
N GLN A 39 -17.54 -22.28 -15.69
CA GLN A 39 -16.80 -22.25 -16.95
C GLN A 39 -15.52 -23.07 -16.81
N CYS A 40 -15.18 -23.80 -17.87
CA CYS A 40 -13.92 -24.53 -17.96
C CYS A 40 -13.01 -23.85 -18.99
N LEU A 41 -11.75 -23.69 -18.65
CA LEU A 41 -10.74 -23.11 -19.52
C LEU A 41 -9.58 -24.11 -19.66
N LYS A 42 -9.13 -24.34 -20.88
CA LYS A 42 -7.91 -25.13 -21.15
C LYS A 42 -6.72 -24.19 -21.30
N VAL A 43 -5.66 -24.45 -20.54
CA VAL A 43 -4.44 -23.63 -20.51
C VAL A 43 -3.19 -24.50 -20.63
N LYS A 44 -2.09 -23.87 -21.04
CA LYS A 44 -0.80 -24.54 -21.24
C LYS A 44 -0.01 -24.73 -19.95
N GLU A 45 -0.21 -23.86 -18.98
CA GLU A 45 0.47 -23.92 -17.69
C GLU A 45 0.05 -25.18 -16.91
N THR A 46 1.01 -25.82 -16.28
CA THR A 46 0.75 -27.00 -15.44
C THR A 46 -0.02 -26.62 -14.16
N PRO A 47 -0.75 -27.56 -13.53
CA PRO A 47 -1.42 -27.31 -12.25
C PRO A 47 -0.46 -26.82 -11.16
N ARG A 48 0.82 -27.22 -11.21
CA ARG A 48 1.87 -26.76 -10.28
C ARG A 48 2.23 -25.29 -10.50
N GLU A 49 2.37 -24.88 -11.76
CA GLU A 49 2.65 -23.48 -12.12
C GLU A 49 1.48 -22.59 -11.72
N ILE A 50 0.24 -22.99 -12.03
CA ILE A 50 -0.97 -22.26 -11.63
C ILE A 50 -1.04 -22.11 -10.09
N LYS A 51 -0.75 -23.20 -9.37
CA LYS A 51 -0.68 -23.16 -7.90
C LYS A 51 0.41 -22.21 -7.42
N SER A 52 1.58 -22.22 -8.04
CA SER A 52 2.68 -21.29 -7.74
C SER A 52 2.28 -19.85 -7.99
N LEU A 53 1.68 -19.54 -9.15
CA LEU A 53 1.16 -18.22 -9.50
C LEU A 53 0.08 -17.73 -8.51
N CYS A 54 -0.77 -18.64 -8.04
CA CYS A 54 -1.76 -18.33 -7.01
C CYS A 54 -1.10 -18.04 -5.66
N LEU A 55 -0.05 -18.77 -5.28
CA LEU A 55 0.64 -18.65 -3.99
C LEU A 55 1.60 -17.46 -3.92
N THR A 56 2.37 -17.19 -5.00
CA THR A 56 3.33 -16.07 -5.03
C THR A 56 2.65 -14.74 -4.81
N ASN A 57 1.45 -14.56 -5.35
CA ASN A 57 0.69 -13.34 -5.09
C ASN A 57 -0.04 -13.33 -3.73
N LYS A 58 -0.29 -14.48 -3.07
CA LYS A 58 -0.78 -14.48 -1.68
C LYS A 58 0.26 -13.87 -0.74
N LYS A 59 1.55 -14.18 -0.93
CA LYS A 59 2.62 -13.53 -0.18
C LYS A 59 2.71 -12.03 -0.46
N GLN A 60 2.54 -11.61 -1.72
CA GLN A 60 2.54 -10.18 -2.08
C GLN A 60 1.27 -9.44 -1.61
N GLU A 61 0.09 -10.08 -1.64
CA GLU A 61 -1.15 -9.49 -1.11
C GLU A 61 -1.17 -9.45 0.42
N GLU A 62 -0.52 -10.39 1.11
CA GLU A 62 -0.33 -10.35 2.55
C GLU A 62 0.70 -9.30 3.00
N GLU A 63 1.63 -8.92 2.14
CA GLU A 63 2.63 -7.86 2.37
C GLU A 63 2.17 -6.50 1.83
N SER A 64 1.18 -6.44 0.93
CA SER A 64 0.65 -5.18 0.45
C SER A 64 -0.09 -4.45 1.57
N ALA A 65 0.24 -3.18 1.77
CA ALA A 65 -0.44 -2.37 2.75
C ALA A 65 -1.88 -2.12 2.32
N LYS A 66 -2.81 -2.21 3.27
CA LYS A 66 -4.22 -1.88 3.06
C LYS A 66 -4.45 -0.42 3.40
N LEU A 67 -5.15 0.27 2.52
CA LEU A 67 -5.60 1.62 2.77
C LEU A 67 -6.97 1.57 3.43
N LEU A 68 -7.05 2.00 4.67
CA LEU A 68 -8.29 2.22 5.40
C LEU A 68 -8.62 3.70 5.37
N CYS A 69 -9.82 4.03 4.94
CA CYS A 69 -10.30 5.40 4.89
C CYS A 69 -11.48 5.57 5.84
N SER A 70 -11.40 6.54 6.72
CA SER A 70 -12.51 6.91 7.61
C SER A 70 -12.72 8.42 7.59
N ARG A 71 -13.99 8.84 7.54
CA ARG A 71 -14.35 10.25 7.70
C ARG A 71 -14.58 10.53 9.17
N GLN A 72 -13.96 11.55 9.69
CA GLN A 72 -14.08 11.97 11.09
C GLN A 72 -14.24 13.49 11.17
N LEU A 73 -14.66 13.98 12.33
CA LEU A 73 -14.76 15.40 12.63
C LEU A 73 -13.81 15.72 13.79
N ILE A 74 -12.93 16.70 13.61
CA ILE A 74 -12.14 17.29 14.69
C ILE A 74 -12.58 18.73 14.82
N GLN A 75 -13.08 19.12 16.00
CA GLN A 75 -13.54 20.50 16.28
C GLN A 75 -14.44 21.05 15.16
N ASN A 76 -15.43 20.26 14.72
CA ASN A 76 -16.34 20.55 13.62
C ASN A 76 -15.72 20.71 12.22
N THR A 77 -14.43 20.44 12.06
CA THR A 77 -13.77 20.44 10.76
C THR A 77 -13.74 19.00 10.20
N PRO A 78 -14.34 18.76 9.03
CA PRO A 78 -14.29 17.45 8.43
C PRO A 78 -12.86 17.13 7.96
N TYR A 79 -12.38 15.96 8.30
CA TYR A 79 -11.13 15.46 7.80
C TYR A 79 -11.25 13.98 7.40
N ILE A 80 -10.39 13.55 6.51
CA ILE A 80 -10.31 12.16 6.09
C ILE A 80 -9.07 11.56 6.74
N LYS A 81 -9.28 10.58 7.61
CA LYS A 81 -8.19 9.76 8.14
C LYS A 81 -7.89 8.66 7.13
N LEU A 82 -6.67 8.63 6.64
CA LEU A 82 -6.13 7.53 5.86
C LEU A 82 -5.12 6.76 6.71
N GLU A 83 -5.32 5.47 6.79
CA GLU A 83 -4.39 4.54 7.43
C GLU A 83 -3.88 3.57 6.39
N TYR A 84 -2.58 3.63 6.12
CA TYR A 84 -1.89 2.74 5.21
C TYR A 84 -1.08 1.75 6.03
N ALA A 85 -1.53 0.51 6.09
CA ALA A 85 -0.98 -0.48 7.01
C ALA A 85 -0.77 -1.84 6.36
N ASN A 86 0.29 -2.53 6.79
CA ASN A 86 0.52 -3.95 6.56
C ASN A 86 1.01 -4.62 7.86
N LYS A 87 1.32 -5.92 7.83
CA LYS A 87 1.83 -6.66 9.00
C LYS A 87 3.13 -6.08 9.57
N SER A 88 3.90 -5.35 8.75
CA SER A 88 5.23 -4.85 9.09
C SER A 88 5.24 -3.41 9.56
N GLY A 89 4.09 -2.69 9.49
CA GLY A 89 3.99 -1.32 9.96
C GLY A 89 2.80 -0.56 9.40
N GLN A 90 2.66 0.69 9.83
CA GLN A 90 1.57 1.57 9.41
C GLN A 90 2.00 3.02 9.31
N VAL A 91 1.33 3.77 8.43
CA VAL A 91 1.38 5.23 8.36
C VAL A 91 -0.04 5.77 8.42
N THR A 92 -0.28 6.74 9.28
CA THR A 92 -1.60 7.37 9.44
C THR A 92 -1.50 8.83 9.04
N PHE A 93 -2.44 9.27 8.19
CA PHE A 93 -2.57 10.64 7.73
C PHE A 93 -3.94 11.19 8.06
N ASN A 94 -4.00 12.48 8.36
CA ASN A 94 -5.24 13.24 8.28
C ASN A 94 -5.17 14.13 7.05
N ILE A 95 -6.12 14.00 6.15
CA ILE A 95 -6.29 14.92 5.01
C ILE A 95 -7.25 16.00 5.46
N LEU A 96 -6.76 17.23 5.41
CA LEU A 96 -7.53 18.44 5.69
C LEU A 96 -7.82 19.10 4.34
N SER A 97 -9.09 19.18 3.99
CA SER A 97 -9.54 19.87 2.78
C SER A 97 -9.96 21.28 3.17
N ALA A 98 -9.08 22.24 2.99
CA ALA A 98 -9.44 23.64 2.99
C ALA A 98 -9.92 24.04 1.58
N THR A 99 -10.76 25.04 1.44
CA THR A 99 -11.53 25.41 0.25
C THR A 99 -10.76 25.49 -1.08
N SER A 100 -9.43 25.59 -1.08
CA SER A 100 -8.61 25.66 -2.30
C SER A 100 -7.37 24.77 -2.30
N THR A 101 -6.95 24.23 -1.16
CA THR A 101 -5.74 23.39 -1.06
C THR A 101 -5.97 22.23 -0.13
N SER A 102 -5.80 21.01 -0.66
CA SER A 102 -5.76 19.81 0.19
C SER A 102 -4.34 19.58 0.68
N TYR A 103 -4.17 19.42 1.97
CA TYR A 103 -2.92 18.99 2.55
C TYR A 103 -3.13 17.80 3.50
N ALA A 104 -2.12 16.99 3.68
CA ALA A 104 -2.15 15.90 4.61
C ALA A 104 -1.19 16.17 5.78
N LYS A 105 -1.61 15.78 6.98
CA LYS A 105 -0.73 15.74 8.15
C LYS A 105 -0.45 14.28 8.49
N ILE A 106 0.83 13.91 8.53
CA ILE A 106 1.24 12.60 9.06
C ILE A 106 1.08 12.64 10.58
N ILE A 107 0.27 11.73 11.09
CA ILE A 107 -0.03 11.61 12.51
C ILE A 107 0.84 10.56 13.17
N ASN A 108 1.12 9.47 12.47
CA ASN A 108 1.90 8.36 12.99
C ASN A 108 2.61 7.60 11.88
N ILE A 109 3.86 7.21 12.16
CA ILE A 109 4.60 6.23 11.37
C ILE A 109 5.09 5.18 12.36
N TYR A 110 4.56 3.97 12.27
CA TYR A 110 4.89 2.90 13.19
C TYR A 110 5.45 1.69 12.45
N VAL A 111 6.60 1.20 12.91
CA VAL A 111 7.20 -0.06 12.46
C VAL A 111 7.58 -0.86 13.71
N PRO A 112 7.02 -2.07 13.90
CA PRO A 112 7.38 -2.94 15.02
C PRO A 112 8.89 -3.20 15.09
N SER A 113 9.41 -3.43 16.29
CA SER A 113 10.86 -3.60 16.55
C SER A 113 11.53 -4.59 15.59
N ASP A 114 10.89 -5.74 15.39
CA ASP A 114 11.43 -6.86 14.59
C ASP A 114 11.53 -6.54 13.08
N PHE A 115 10.84 -5.50 12.66
CA PHE A 115 10.80 -5.03 11.27
C PHE A 115 11.58 -3.73 11.03
N ARG A 116 12.15 -3.13 12.08
CA ARG A 116 12.96 -1.91 11.96
C ARG A 116 14.28 -2.13 11.24
N ARG A 117 14.87 -1.04 10.72
CA ARG A 117 16.16 -1.03 9.99
C ARG A 117 16.20 -1.91 8.72
N LYS A 118 15.03 -2.34 8.23
CA LYS A 118 14.87 -3.12 6.99
C LYS A 118 14.29 -2.28 5.84
N GLY A 119 14.29 -0.96 5.96
CA GLY A 119 13.72 -0.04 4.95
C GLY A 119 12.19 0.04 4.92
N ILE A 120 11.48 -0.68 5.80
CA ILE A 120 10.01 -0.79 5.78
C ILE A 120 9.33 0.55 6.01
N GLY A 121 9.78 1.35 6.98
CA GLY A 121 9.23 2.69 7.19
C GLY A 121 9.35 3.60 5.98
N THR A 122 10.47 3.51 5.27
CA THR A 122 10.70 4.23 4.01
C THR A 122 9.70 3.80 2.94
N LYS A 123 9.56 2.50 2.73
CA LYS A 123 8.65 1.95 1.73
C LYS A 123 7.19 2.31 2.02
N LEU A 124 6.76 2.20 3.29
CA LEU A 124 5.43 2.60 3.72
C LEU A 124 5.16 4.09 3.47
N LEU A 125 6.14 4.96 3.79
CA LEU A 125 6.00 6.39 3.56
C LEU A 125 5.87 6.71 2.08
N GLU A 126 6.74 6.15 1.22
CA GLU A 126 6.73 6.35 -0.23
C GLU A 126 5.41 5.86 -0.87
N GLU A 127 4.94 4.69 -0.48
CA GLU A 127 3.66 4.15 -0.97
C GLU A 127 2.47 5.02 -0.51
N ALA A 128 2.51 5.50 0.73
CA ALA A 128 1.49 6.38 1.28
C ALA A 128 1.49 7.75 0.58
N GLU A 129 2.66 8.34 0.31
CA GLU A 129 2.80 9.56 -0.49
C GLU A 129 2.21 9.39 -1.90
N ASN A 130 2.48 8.25 -2.56
CA ASN A 130 1.91 7.94 -3.87
C ASN A 130 0.38 7.86 -3.83
N LYS A 131 -0.17 7.31 -2.75
CA LYS A 131 -1.63 7.30 -2.55
C LYS A 131 -2.19 8.70 -2.34
N LEU A 132 -1.52 9.53 -1.55
CA LEU A 132 -1.95 10.92 -1.35
C LEU A 132 -2.00 11.70 -2.66
N ARG A 133 -1.01 11.52 -3.56
CA ARG A 133 -1.05 12.12 -4.91
C ARG A 133 -2.28 11.68 -5.70
N GLN A 134 -2.69 10.42 -5.61
CA GLN A 134 -3.91 9.91 -6.26
C GLN A 134 -5.18 10.55 -5.71
N TYR A 135 -5.16 11.06 -4.46
CA TYR A 135 -6.24 11.84 -3.86
C TYR A 135 -6.13 13.34 -4.12
N GLY A 136 -5.19 13.78 -4.95
CA GLY A 136 -4.99 15.20 -5.24
C GLY A 136 -4.34 15.99 -4.10
N VAL A 137 -3.68 15.31 -3.19
CA VAL A 137 -2.94 15.93 -2.09
C VAL A 137 -1.47 16.06 -2.48
N TYR A 138 -0.98 17.30 -2.52
CA TYR A 138 0.40 17.60 -2.95
C TYR A 138 1.27 18.19 -1.84
N ASN A 139 0.71 18.49 -0.68
CA ASN A 139 1.45 19.00 0.47
C ASN A 139 1.27 18.08 1.66
N VAL A 140 2.38 17.67 2.27
CA VAL A 140 2.39 16.79 3.44
C VAL A 140 3.21 17.41 4.53
N ASP A 141 2.61 17.56 5.71
CA ASP A 141 3.26 18.03 6.92
C ASP A 141 3.40 16.91 7.94
N ILE A 142 4.49 16.90 8.69
CA ILE A 142 4.70 16.05 9.84
C ILE A 142 5.14 16.91 11.01
N THR A 143 4.51 16.71 12.16
CA THR A 143 4.85 17.42 13.40
C THR A 143 5.11 16.40 14.48
N PHE A 144 6.22 16.54 15.19
CA PHE A 144 6.54 15.73 16.36
C PHE A 144 7.17 16.59 17.46
N PRO A 145 6.98 16.24 18.74
CA PRO A 145 7.55 16.98 19.85
C PRO A 145 9.08 17.01 19.76
N LYS A 146 9.69 18.14 20.09
CA LYS A 146 11.14 18.29 20.19
C LYS A 146 11.65 17.60 21.47
N ILE A 147 11.40 16.30 21.59
CA ILE A 147 11.90 15.48 22.69
C ILE A 147 13.26 14.92 22.29
N THR A 148 14.19 14.94 23.22
CA THR A 148 15.51 14.34 23.09
C THR A 148 15.46 12.93 22.48
N ASN A 149 16.28 12.69 21.46
CA ASN A 149 16.48 11.45 20.69
C ASN A 149 15.63 11.26 19.41
N LEU A 150 14.94 12.27 18.90
CA LEU A 150 14.23 12.19 17.60
C LEU A 150 15.03 12.79 16.43
N ASP A 151 16.26 13.24 16.64
CA ASP A 151 17.11 13.82 15.58
C ASP A 151 17.27 12.88 14.40
N TRP A 152 17.32 11.57 14.66
CA TRP A 152 17.42 10.56 13.61
C TRP A 152 16.16 10.52 12.71
N ILE A 153 14.96 10.80 13.28
CA ILE A 153 13.70 10.89 12.52
C ILE A 153 13.74 12.12 11.63
N GLN A 154 14.16 13.26 12.17
CA GLN A 154 14.32 14.48 11.39
C GLN A 154 15.27 14.25 10.22
N HIS A 155 16.49 13.77 10.47
CA HIS A 155 17.47 13.48 9.40
C HIS A 155 16.98 12.43 8.41
N TRP A 156 16.18 11.44 8.85
CA TRP A 156 15.59 10.47 7.96
C TRP A 156 14.55 11.11 7.05
N LEU A 157 13.68 11.97 7.56
CA LEU A 157 12.67 12.70 6.79
C LEU A 157 13.32 13.72 5.84
N GLU A 158 14.34 14.43 6.28
CA GLU A 158 15.10 15.35 5.43
C GLU A 158 15.69 14.62 4.21
N ARG A 159 16.27 13.43 4.40
CA ARG A 159 16.72 12.57 3.29
C ARG A 159 15.60 12.08 2.37
N LYS A 160 14.34 12.17 2.82
CA LYS A 160 13.15 11.87 2.02
C LYS A 160 12.54 13.11 1.36
N GLY A 161 13.22 14.24 1.44
CA GLY A 161 12.81 15.50 0.83
C GLY A 161 11.85 16.34 1.66
N TYR A 162 11.70 16.04 2.94
CA TYR A 162 11.01 16.92 3.86
C TYR A 162 11.94 18.07 4.29
N THR A 163 11.41 19.27 4.35
CA THR A 163 12.13 20.47 4.76
C THR A 163 11.59 20.98 6.08
N LEU A 164 12.49 21.40 6.96
CA LEU A 164 12.12 22.00 8.23
C LEU A 164 11.34 23.30 8.00
N ARG A 165 10.16 23.41 8.61
CA ARG A 165 9.43 24.66 8.71
C ARG A 165 9.76 25.34 10.05
N ASN A 166 10.15 26.59 10.00
CA ASN A 166 10.27 27.40 11.21
C ASN A 166 8.87 27.61 11.79
N THR A 167 8.58 26.94 12.88
CA THR A 167 7.40 27.21 13.71
C THR A 167 7.78 28.24 14.75
N PHE A 168 7.00 29.31 14.85
CA PHE A 168 7.25 30.39 15.83
C PHE A 168 7.09 29.90 17.29
N ASP A 169 6.41 28.77 17.52
CA ASP A 169 6.24 28.16 18.84
C ASP A 169 7.07 26.87 18.93
N SER A 170 8.07 26.94 19.78
CA SER A 170 9.31 26.17 19.75
C SER A 170 9.28 24.78 20.40
N PHE A 171 8.11 24.18 20.67
CA PHE A 171 8.06 22.88 21.33
C PHE A 171 7.97 21.69 20.34
N ASP A 172 7.64 21.96 19.08
CA ASP A 172 7.46 20.94 18.07
C ASP A 172 8.36 21.17 16.85
N VAL A 173 8.86 20.08 16.29
CA VAL A 173 9.53 20.08 14.99
C VAL A 173 8.48 19.84 13.92
N CYS A 174 8.36 20.77 12.99
CA CYS A 174 7.47 20.66 11.84
C CYS A 174 8.29 20.53 10.56
N LEU A 175 8.08 19.45 9.82
CA LEU A 175 8.66 19.24 8.49
C LEU A 175 7.56 19.18 7.45
N SER A 176 7.82 19.73 6.28
CA SER A 176 6.89 19.70 5.16
C SER A 176 7.54 19.21 3.88
N LYS A 177 6.73 18.59 3.02
CA LYS A 177 7.14 18.13 1.70
C LYS A 177 6.05 18.44 0.68
N ARG A 178 6.46 18.94 -0.48
CA ARG A 178 5.61 18.97 -1.66
C ARG A 178 5.80 17.66 -2.42
N LEU A 179 4.68 16.92 -2.63
CA LEU A 179 4.66 15.63 -3.29
C LEU A 179 4.74 15.75 -4.82
#